data_170c686eb23f153e232382e4df6cc3b4
#
_entry.id   170c686eb23f153e232382e4df6cc3b4
#
_cell.length_a   1.000
_cell.length_b   1.000
_cell.length_c   1.000
_cell.angle_alpha   90.00
_cell.angle_beta   90.00
_cell.angle_gamma   90.00
#
_symmetry.space_group_name_H-M   'P 1'
#
loop_
_entity.id
_entity.type
_entity.pdbx_description
1 polymer ?
#
loop_
_entity_poly.entity_id
_entity_poly.type
_entity_poly.pdbx_seq_one_letter_code
_entity_poly.pdbx_strand_id
1 'polypeptide(L)'
;MRILITGCNKAQCTYDFYLQQQLQVAMCQYSLPRILRDMGHSVDMRPTVIGESLEEYDEVFVFLHNPSGFAGFVYNALWAISRKPNCIFAFDDWQTDSIFTGITSLSDPTKLFRKFVVDSHSNIPENIETYTDVFLQAIEKIKSKTNRMCMPAFSGGDLSLLLDWPKERLFGYNPNPYHLNRQATPALFPEPKQRVFNFAGLVQDKTKKWLAKQGVESTGWPLKQYGSRKDGQDRVVESDMMNVYASQWGILMPGYFHAGSGWWRARPLQIADVESILVGEPKEMMLYYRDESLANLQASDIAQLSDSQLVEIATAQREAIYRNHPLDKDVARQELNAVLNS
;
A
#
# COMPACT_ATOMS: atom_id res chain seq x y z
N MET A 1 -0.39 18.53 18.29
CA MET A 1 -1.80 18.32 17.90
C MET A 1 -2.30 17.00 18.48
N ARG A 2 -3.60 16.92 18.73
CA ARG A 2 -4.29 15.67 19.01
C ARG A 2 -4.90 15.14 17.72
N ILE A 3 -4.47 13.98 17.26
CA ILE A 3 -4.83 13.40 15.97
C ILE A 3 -5.58 12.09 16.20
N LEU A 4 -6.66 11.89 15.48
CA LEU A 4 -7.38 10.64 15.42
C LEU A 4 -7.10 9.94 14.10
N ILE A 5 -6.84 8.63 14.17
CA ILE A 5 -6.82 7.74 13.00
C ILE A 5 -7.98 6.75 13.18
N THR A 6 -8.91 6.72 12.23
CA THR A 6 -10.08 5.85 12.29
C THR A 6 -10.27 5.03 11.02
N GLY A 7 -11.04 3.95 11.10
CA GLY A 7 -11.25 3.00 10.00
C GLY A 7 -10.21 1.89 9.93
N CYS A 8 -9.30 1.82 10.90
CA CYS A 8 -8.34 0.72 10.99
C CYS A 8 -9.02 -0.57 11.46
N ASN A 9 -8.55 -1.71 11.01
CA ASN A 9 -8.98 -2.99 11.55
C ASN A 9 -8.61 -3.03 13.05
N LYS A 10 -9.53 -3.49 13.91
CA LYS A 10 -9.31 -3.57 15.35
C LYS A 10 -8.04 -4.34 15.74
N ALA A 11 -7.75 -5.43 15.04
CA ALA A 11 -6.52 -6.18 15.21
C ALA A 11 -5.26 -5.40 14.78
N GLN A 12 -5.38 -4.52 13.81
CA GLN A 12 -4.29 -3.68 13.28
C GLN A 12 -3.97 -2.46 14.15
N CYS A 13 -4.80 -2.17 15.14
CA CYS A 13 -4.53 -1.11 16.11
C CYS A 13 -3.48 -1.52 17.17
N THR A 14 -3.04 -2.78 17.19
CA THR A 14 -2.03 -3.29 18.12
C THR A 14 -0.70 -3.58 17.43
N TYR A 15 0.41 -3.21 18.07
CA TYR A 15 1.75 -3.46 17.55
C TYR A 15 2.03 -4.94 17.32
N ASP A 16 1.59 -5.80 18.23
CA ASP A 16 1.84 -7.24 18.19
C ASP A 16 1.22 -7.91 16.97
N PHE A 17 0.09 -7.40 16.50
CA PHE A 17 -0.55 -7.92 15.29
C PHE A 17 0.37 -7.79 14.06
N TYR A 18 1.05 -6.66 13.90
CA TYR A 18 1.96 -6.43 12.77
C TYR A 18 3.20 -7.30 12.84
N LEU A 19 3.76 -7.49 14.03
CA LEU A 19 4.90 -8.37 14.23
C LEU A 19 4.57 -9.82 13.87
N GLN A 20 3.34 -10.26 14.19
CA GLN A 20 2.91 -11.64 13.96
C GLN A 20 2.48 -11.90 12.52
N GLN A 21 1.83 -10.94 11.86
CA GLN A 21 1.21 -11.14 10.56
C GLN A 21 2.09 -10.68 9.39
N GLN A 22 3.03 -9.76 9.60
CA GLN A 22 3.91 -9.17 8.58
C GLN A 22 3.19 -8.73 7.30
N LEU A 23 1.95 -8.24 7.44
CA LEU A 23 1.06 -7.95 6.32
C LEU A 23 1.48 -6.67 5.60
N GLN A 24 1.78 -6.75 4.32
CA GLN A 24 2.08 -5.61 3.45
C GLN A 24 0.93 -4.59 3.40
N VAL A 25 -0.30 -5.09 3.36
CA VAL A 25 -1.53 -4.29 3.24
C VAL A 25 -1.75 -3.39 4.46
N ALA A 26 -1.21 -3.76 5.61
CA ALA A 26 -1.37 -3.00 6.84
C ALA A 26 -0.31 -1.90 7.04
N MET A 27 0.60 -1.71 6.09
CA MET A 27 1.77 -0.86 6.28
C MET A 27 1.41 0.61 6.55
N CYS A 28 0.42 1.16 5.86
CA CYS A 28 -0.02 2.53 6.10
C CYS A 28 -0.61 2.70 7.51
N GLN A 29 -1.44 1.76 7.93
CA GLN A 29 -2.04 1.76 9.27
C GLN A 29 -1.00 1.60 10.38
N TYR A 30 0.16 1.04 10.07
CA TYR A 30 1.28 0.90 10.98
C TYR A 30 2.24 2.09 10.95
N SER A 31 2.69 2.51 9.77
CA SER A 31 3.70 3.57 9.61
C SER A 31 3.15 4.94 9.94
N LEU A 32 1.96 5.28 9.47
CA LEU A 32 1.35 6.59 9.67
C LEU A 32 1.27 7.01 11.14
N PRO A 33 0.71 6.21 12.08
CA PRO A 33 0.65 6.61 13.49
C PRO A 33 2.03 6.73 14.12
N ARG A 34 3.01 5.96 13.68
CA ARG A 34 4.39 6.04 14.21
C ARG A 34 5.09 7.31 13.76
N ILE A 35 4.97 7.68 12.48
CA ILE A 35 5.54 8.91 11.98
C ILE A 35 4.92 10.11 12.71
N LEU A 36 3.60 10.14 12.86
CA LEU A 36 2.90 11.23 13.55
C LEU A 36 3.32 11.34 15.03
N ARG A 37 3.50 10.21 15.73
CA ARG A 37 4.01 10.21 17.10
C ARG A 37 5.46 10.66 17.18
N ASP A 38 6.31 10.26 16.24
CA ASP A 38 7.71 10.71 16.14
C ASP A 38 7.80 12.22 15.83
N MET A 39 6.74 12.83 15.26
CA MET A 39 6.58 14.27 15.08
C MET A 39 6.11 14.99 16.37
N GLY A 40 5.87 14.25 17.46
CA GLY A 40 5.41 14.81 18.73
C GLY A 40 3.90 15.02 18.85
N HIS A 41 3.09 14.38 17.98
CA HIS A 41 1.64 14.45 18.07
C HIS A 41 1.08 13.37 19.00
N SER A 42 -0.02 13.67 19.68
CA SER A 42 -0.83 12.68 20.40
C SER A 42 -1.73 11.97 19.37
N VAL A 43 -1.61 10.65 19.24
CA VAL A 43 -2.31 9.88 18.21
C VAL A 43 -3.17 8.79 18.82
N ASP A 44 -4.48 8.94 18.68
CA ASP A 44 -5.48 7.92 19.00
C ASP A 44 -5.81 7.11 17.74
N MET A 45 -6.02 5.80 17.92
CA MET A 45 -6.43 4.90 16.84
C MET A 45 -7.74 4.21 17.22
N ARG A 46 -8.75 4.31 16.34
CA ARG A 46 -10.06 3.68 16.56
C ARG A 46 -10.57 2.97 15.31
N PRO A 47 -11.08 1.75 15.43
CA PRO A 47 -11.66 1.03 14.27
C PRO A 47 -12.87 1.76 13.70
N THR A 48 -13.68 2.38 14.54
CA THR A 48 -14.87 3.14 14.17
C THR A 48 -15.07 4.30 15.13
N VAL A 49 -15.72 5.34 14.63
CA VAL A 49 -16.14 6.54 15.39
C VAL A 49 -17.63 6.82 15.25
N ILE A 50 -18.40 5.87 14.70
CA ILE A 50 -19.85 6.02 14.53
C ILE A 50 -20.49 6.29 15.89
N GLY A 51 -21.24 7.38 16.01
CA GLY A 51 -21.89 7.84 17.24
C GLY A 51 -21.01 8.75 18.12
N GLU A 52 -19.75 8.97 17.79
CA GLU A 52 -18.84 9.80 18.59
C GLU A 52 -18.74 11.24 18.11
N SER A 53 -18.45 12.17 19.03
CA SER A 53 -18.00 13.53 18.69
C SER A 53 -16.51 13.50 18.34
N LEU A 54 -16.10 14.30 17.35
CA LEU A 54 -14.71 14.43 16.93
C LEU A 54 -14.14 15.82 17.20
N GLU A 55 -14.82 16.63 17.99
CA GLU A 55 -14.44 18.03 18.26
C GLU A 55 -13.10 18.17 18.99
N GLU A 56 -12.77 17.19 19.81
CA GLU A 56 -11.53 17.16 20.61
C GLU A 56 -10.25 16.93 19.79
N TYR A 57 -10.38 16.53 18.52
CA TYR A 57 -9.25 16.25 17.65
C TYR A 57 -8.95 17.43 16.73
N ASP A 58 -7.70 17.83 16.64
CA ASP A 58 -7.24 18.85 15.71
C ASP A 58 -7.36 18.34 14.28
N GLU A 59 -6.91 17.11 14.01
CA GLU A 59 -6.97 16.44 12.72
C GLU A 59 -7.51 15.02 12.84
N VAL A 60 -8.20 14.58 11.79
CA VAL A 60 -8.76 13.22 11.69
C VAL A 60 -8.33 12.58 10.38
N PHE A 61 -7.62 11.46 10.47
CA PHE A 61 -7.32 10.60 9.34
C PHE A 61 -8.35 9.47 9.26
N VAL A 62 -8.95 9.33 8.09
CA VAL A 62 -9.96 8.31 7.82
C VAL A 62 -9.39 7.28 6.85
N PHE A 63 -9.15 6.06 7.33
CA PHE A 63 -8.75 4.98 6.44
C PHE A 63 -9.92 4.50 5.60
N LEU A 64 -9.71 4.51 4.30
CA LEU A 64 -10.58 3.87 3.32
C LEU A 64 -9.83 2.65 2.78
N HIS A 65 -10.21 1.49 3.27
CA HIS A 65 -9.58 0.22 2.98
C HIS A 65 -10.55 -0.70 2.24
N ASN A 66 -10.02 -1.56 1.36
CA ASN A 66 -10.84 -2.51 0.62
C ASN A 66 -11.07 -3.81 1.41
N PRO A 67 -12.04 -4.55 1.10
CA PRO A 67 -13.44 -4.58 1.52
C PRO A 67 -13.95 -5.95 1.87
N SER A 68 -13.39 -6.71 2.77
CA SER A 68 -14.22 -7.75 3.40
C SER A 68 -15.23 -7.16 4.41
N GLY A 69 -15.11 -5.85 4.67
CA GLY A 69 -15.97 -5.06 5.55
C GLY A 69 -16.42 -3.73 4.92
N PHE A 70 -16.61 -3.68 3.59
CA PHE A 70 -16.87 -2.45 2.83
C PHE A 70 -17.93 -1.52 3.45
N ALA A 71 -19.06 -2.07 3.91
CA ALA A 71 -20.12 -1.26 4.51
C ALA A 71 -19.63 -0.51 5.77
N GLY A 72 -18.89 -1.18 6.66
CA GLY A 72 -18.39 -0.58 7.91
C GLY A 72 -17.45 0.59 7.67
N PHE A 73 -16.53 0.45 6.71
CA PHE A 73 -15.59 1.51 6.36
C PHE A 73 -16.30 2.69 5.70
N VAL A 74 -17.27 2.45 4.82
CA VAL A 74 -18.06 3.50 4.19
C VAL A 74 -18.79 4.35 5.24
N TYR A 75 -19.50 3.71 6.17
CA TYR A 75 -20.26 4.45 7.19
C TYR A 75 -19.37 5.15 8.19
N ASN A 76 -18.25 4.54 8.55
CA ASN A 76 -17.26 5.22 9.39
C ASN A 76 -16.71 6.48 8.70
N ALA A 77 -16.43 6.40 7.40
CA ALA A 77 -15.98 7.54 6.61
C ALA A 77 -17.06 8.63 6.53
N LEU A 78 -18.30 8.27 6.19
CA LEU A 78 -19.42 9.21 6.11
C LEU A 78 -19.68 9.89 7.47
N TRP A 79 -19.60 9.15 8.56
CA TRP A 79 -19.70 9.71 9.90
C TRP A 79 -18.56 10.69 10.19
N ALA A 80 -17.32 10.29 9.98
CA ALA A 80 -16.16 11.12 10.22
C ALA A 80 -16.22 12.43 9.42
N ILE A 81 -16.58 12.38 8.12
CA ILE A 81 -16.74 13.55 7.25
C ILE A 81 -17.85 14.46 7.77
N SER A 82 -18.96 13.91 8.24
CA SER A 82 -20.07 14.69 8.75
C SER A 82 -19.70 15.48 10.03
N ARG A 83 -18.76 14.97 10.83
CA ARG A 83 -18.30 15.59 12.08
C ARG A 83 -17.04 16.43 11.90
N LYS A 84 -16.19 16.05 10.95
CA LYS A 84 -14.94 16.74 10.60
C LYS A 84 -14.83 16.83 9.07
N PRO A 85 -15.52 17.78 8.43
CA PRO A 85 -15.63 17.84 6.96
C PRO A 85 -14.27 17.94 6.22
N ASN A 86 -13.24 18.44 6.90
CA ASN A 86 -11.89 18.59 6.33
C ASN A 86 -10.95 17.45 6.75
N CYS A 87 -11.49 16.29 7.16
CA CYS A 87 -10.67 15.13 7.48
C CYS A 87 -9.78 14.73 6.30
N ILE A 88 -8.68 14.03 6.62
CA ILE A 88 -7.71 13.54 5.65
C ILE A 88 -8.06 12.09 5.33
N PHE A 89 -8.19 11.75 4.05
CA PHE A 89 -8.33 10.35 3.65
C PHE A 89 -6.96 9.67 3.64
N ALA A 90 -6.87 8.50 4.24
CA ALA A 90 -5.67 7.68 4.23
C ALA A 90 -5.93 6.37 3.48
N PHE A 91 -5.01 6.00 2.59
CA PHE A 91 -5.11 4.81 1.75
C PHE A 91 -3.88 3.93 1.88
N ASP A 92 -4.11 2.63 1.82
CA ASP A 92 -3.07 1.60 1.74
C ASP A 92 -3.32 0.60 0.59
N ASP A 93 -4.37 0.84 -0.23
CA ASP A 93 -4.74 0.00 -1.36
C ASP A 93 -4.87 0.83 -2.65
N TRP A 94 -4.50 0.22 -3.77
CA TRP A 94 -4.59 0.78 -5.12
C TRP A 94 -6.03 0.90 -5.65
N GLN A 95 -7.00 0.27 -5.00
CA GLN A 95 -8.42 0.29 -5.41
C GLN A 95 -9.17 1.56 -4.97
N THR A 96 -8.44 2.59 -4.62
CA THR A 96 -8.96 3.86 -4.12
C THR A 96 -10.08 4.45 -4.97
N ASP A 97 -9.91 4.46 -6.31
CA ASP A 97 -10.91 5.00 -7.23
C ASP A 97 -12.24 4.23 -7.17
N SER A 98 -12.18 2.90 -7.10
CA SER A 98 -13.39 2.07 -7.00
C SER A 98 -14.13 2.26 -5.67
N ILE A 99 -13.40 2.54 -4.59
CA ILE A 99 -13.98 2.85 -3.27
C ILE A 99 -14.76 4.16 -3.34
N PHE A 100 -14.17 5.22 -3.90
CA PHE A 100 -14.86 6.50 -4.05
C PHE A 100 -16.05 6.41 -4.97
N THR A 101 -15.92 5.74 -6.11
CA THR A 101 -17.05 5.48 -7.03
C THR A 101 -18.17 4.73 -6.30
N GLY A 102 -17.84 3.73 -5.50
CA GLY A 102 -18.81 3.01 -4.69
C GLY A 102 -19.54 3.90 -3.68
N ILE A 103 -18.83 4.78 -2.98
CA ILE A 103 -19.41 5.69 -2.00
C ILE A 103 -20.30 6.73 -2.68
N THR A 104 -19.82 7.35 -3.74
CA THR A 104 -20.52 8.45 -4.44
C THR A 104 -21.73 7.99 -5.26
N SER A 105 -21.83 6.69 -5.55
CA SER A 105 -22.97 6.09 -6.23
C SER A 105 -24.10 5.63 -5.28
N LEU A 106 -23.94 5.78 -3.96
CA LEU A 106 -24.95 5.41 -3.00
C LEU A 106 -26.22 6.27 -3.18
N SER A 107 -27.32 5.65 -3.59
CA SER A 107 -28.61 6.32 -3.76
C SER A 107 -29.43 6.34 -2.46
N ASP A 108 -29.23 5.37 -1.58
CA ASP A 108 -29.89 5.26 -0.29
C ASP A 108 -28.89 4.80 0.78
N PRO A 109 -28.06 5.71 1.30
CA PRO A 109 -27.07 5.38 2.31
C PRO A 109 -27.71 4.87 3.61
N THR A 110 -28.92 5.33 3.95
CA THR A 110 -29.58 4.95 5.21
C THR A 110 -30.04 3.50 5.21
N LYS A 111 -30.58 3.01 4.11
CA LYS A 111 -30.99 1.60 3.97
C LYS A 111 -29.82 0.64 4.18
N LEU A 112 -28.69 0.94 3.57
CA LEU A 112 -27.48 0.14 3.76
C LEU A 112 -26.93 0.28 5.17
N PHE A 113 -26.99 1.47 5.77
CA PHE A 113 -26.57 1.69 7.16
C PHE A 113 -27.40 0.88 8.15
N ARG A 114 -28.72 0.84 8.01
CA ARG A 114 -29.59 -0.01 8.83
C ARG A 114 -29.16 -1.46 8.76
N LYS A 115 -28.94 -1.97 7.55
CA LYS A 115 -28.47 -3.34 7.37
C LYS A 115 -27.13 -3.59 8.05
N PHE A 116 -26.18 -2.69 7.88
CA PHE A 116 -24.86 -2.81 8.51
C PHE A 116 -24.96 -2.84 10.05
N VAL A 117 -25.74 -1.94 10.64
CA VAL A 117 -25.90 -1.88 12.10
C VAL A 117 -26.57 -3.14 12.65
N VAL A 118 -27.59 -3.66 11.96
CA VAL A 118 -28.24 -4.92 12.33
C VAL A 118 -27.27 -6.09 12.24
N ASP A 119 -26.51 -6.19 11.15
CA ASP A 119 -25.57 -7.30 10.92
C ASP A 119 -24.36 -7.25 11.89
N SER A 120 -23.95 -6.06 12.34
CA SER A 120 -22.80 -5.87 13.25
C SER A 120 -23.13 -5.95 14.73
N HIS A 121 -24.39 -6.10 15.10
CA HIS A 121 -24.88 -6.05 16.50
C HIS A 121 -24.46 -4.76 17.24
N SER A 122 -24.24 -3.69 16.51
CA SER A 122 -23.90 -2.38 17.06
C SER A 122 -25.14 -1.72 17.69
N ASN A 123 -24.93 -0.90 18.72
CA ASN A 123 -26.01 -0.06 19.26
C ASN A 123 -26.55 0.86 18.16
N ILE A 124 -27.80 0.63 17.77
CA ILE A 124 -28.47 1.42 16.74
C ILE A 124 -28.81 2.78 17.35
N PRO A 125 -28.36 3.90 16.77
CA PRO A 125 -28.90 5.21 17.17
C PRO A 125 -30.42 5.22 16.97
N GLU A 126 -31.16 5.67 17.95
CA GLU A 126 -32.65 5.61 17.97
C GLU A 126 -33.30 6.30 16.76
N ASN A 127 -32.60 7.18 16.08
CA ASN A 127 -33.10 7.95 14.92
C ASN A 127 -32.22 7.80 13.68
N ILE A 128 -32.17 6.60 13.09
CA ILE A 128 -31.38 6.37 11.85
C ILE A 128 -31.84 7.28 10.70
N GLU A 129 -33.12 7.60 10.60
CA GLU A 129 -33.65 8.48 9.54
C GLU A 129 -33.02 9.88 9.56
N THR A 130 -32.66 10.39 10.73
CA THR A 130 -31.98 11.70 10.85
C THR A 130 -30.59 11.73 10.24
N TYR A 131 -29.97 10.57 9.99
CA TYR A 131 -28.63 10.48 9.38
C TYR A 131 -28.63 10.50 7.86
N THR A 132 -29.80 10.37 7.20
CA THR A 132 -29.86 10.36 5.73
C THR A 132 -29.29 11.66 5.15
N ASP A 133 -29.75 12.81 5.61
CA ASP A 133 -29.27 14.11 5.12
C ASP A 133 -27.81 14.34 5.46
N VAL A 134 -27.38 13.89 6.64
CA VAL A 134 -25.98 13.97 7.10
C VAL A 134 -25.06 13.15 6.19
N PHE A 135 -25.46 11.93 5.84
CA PHE A 135 -24.67 11.09 4.93
C PHE A 135 -24.70 11.59 3.49
N LEU A 136 -25.82 12.12 3.02
CA LEU A 136 -25.89 12.75 1.69
C LEU A 136 -24.97 13.98 1.61
N GLN A 137 -24.95 14.82 2.63
CA GLN A 137 -24.01 15.95 2.71
C GLN A 137 -22.55 15.47 2.71
N ALA A 138 -22.23 14.41 3.44
CA ALA A 138 -20.89 13.82 3.44
C ALA A 138 -20.50 13.26 2.06
N ILE A 139 -21.44 12.63 1.34
CA ILE A 139 -21.24 12.18 -0.03
C ILE A 139 -20.97 13.34 -0.99
N GLU A 140 -21.75 14.45 -0.88
CA GLU A 140 -21.51 15.66 -1.68
C GLU A 140 -20.16 16.31 -1.35
N LYS A 141 -19.74 16.26 -0.07
CA LYS A 141 -18.39 16.70 0.31
C LYS A 141 -17.30 15.85 -0.36
N ILE A 142 -17.46 14.52 -0.45
CA ILE A 142 -16.54 13.66 -1.19
C ILE A 142 -16.54 14.04 -2.67
N LYS A 143 -17.71 14.22 -3.29
CA LYS A 143 -17.83 14.61 -4.70
C LYS A 143 -17.15 15.95 -5.01
N SER A 144 -17.06 16.85 -4.04
CA SER A 144 -16.37 18.14 -4.20
C SER A 144 -14.85 18.00 -4.34
N LYS A 145 -14.28 16.83 -4.03
CA LYS A 145 -12.84 16.50 -4.13
C LYS A 145 -11.92 17.50 -3.42
N THR A 146 -12.38 18.09 -2.31
CA THR A 146 -11.64 19.12 -1.57
C THR A 146 -10.83 18.59 -0.39
N ASN A 147 -11.07 17.35 0.03
CA ASN A 147 -10.32 16.74 1.11
C ASN A 147 -8.90 16.39 0.69
N ARG A 148 -7.98 16.45 1.63
CA ARG A 148 -6.61 15.95 1.48
C ARG A 148 -6.62 14.43 1.45
N MET A 149 -5.71 13.85 0.66
CA MET A 149 -5.48 12.41 0.60
C MET A 149 -4.03 12.10 0.88
N CYS A 150 -3.81 11.09 1.69
CA CYS A 150 -2.49 10.65 2.11
C CYS A 150 -2.33 9.14 1.85
N MET A 151 -1.23 8.76 1.21
CA MET A 151 -0.93 7.35 0.96
C MET A 151 0.58 7.07 1.00
N PRO A 152 0.99 5.85 1.36
CA PRO A 152 2.38 5.48 1.26
C PRO A 152 2.82 5.47 -0.20
N ALA A 153 3.92 6.15 -0.50
CA ALA A 153 4.40 6.32 -1.86
C ALA A 153 5.92 6.35 -1.96
N PHE A 154 6.43 5.95 -3.13
CA PHE A 154 7.79 6.24 -3.55
C PHE A 154 7.87 7.65 -4.13
N SER A 155 8.87 8.39 -3.73
CA SER A 155 9.12 9.75 -4.19
C SER A 155 9.27 9.82 -5.71
N GLY A 156 8.61 10.79 -6.34
CA GLY A 156 8.66 11.06 -7.79
C GLY A 156 7.56 10.36 -8.60
N GLY A 157 6.64 9.62 -7.96
CA GLY A 157 5.47 9.06 -8.63
C GLY A 157 4.37 10.09 -8.89
N ASP A 158 3.48 9.78 -9.82
CA ASP A 158 2.27 10.57 -10.11
C ASP A 158 1.05 9.86 -9.55
N LEU A 159 0.69 10.18 -8.31
CA LEU A 159 -0.46 9.58 -7.62
C LEU A 159 -1.80 9.81 -8.34
N SER A 160 -1.89 10.81 -9.23
CA SER A 160 -3.07 11.04 -10.06
C SER A 160 -3.35 9.92 -11.07
N LEU A 161 -2.38 9.02 -11.31
CA LEU A 161 -2.60 7.81 -12.09
C LEU A 161 -3.43 6.75 -11.35
N LEU A 162 -3.58 6.90 -10.03
CA LEU A 162 -4.39 5.98 -9.21
C LEU A 162 -5.79 6.51 -8.96
N LEU A 163 -5.95 7.81 -8.97
CA LEU A 163 -7.19 8.46 -8.53
C LEU A 163 -7.40 9.77 -9.28
N ASP A 164 -8.59 9.95 -9.82
CA ASP A 164 -9.06 11.24 -10.36
C ASP A 164 -9.37 12.23 -9.21
N TRP A 165 -8.33 12.87 -8.71
CA TRP A 165 -8.36 13.85 -7.62
C TRP A 165 -7.40 15.00 -7.88
N PRO A 166 -7.67 16.23 -7.38
CA PRO A 166 -6.76 17.36 -7.55
C PRO A 166 -5.36 17.05 -7.04
N LYS A 167 -4.34 17.27 -7.87
CA LYS A 167 -2.95 16.91 -7.55
C LYS A 167 -2.44 17.60 -6.28
N GLU A 168 -2.86 18.83 -6.05
CA GLU A 168 -2.53 19.61 -4.86
C GLU A 168 -3.19 19.09 -3.57
N ARG A 169 -4.06 18.09 -3.68
CA ARG A 169 -4.71 17.38 -2.56
C ARG A 169 -4.25 15.95 -2.41
N LEU A 170 -3.33 15.48 -3.28
CA LEU A 170 -2.75 14.14 -3.24
C LEU A 170 -1.35 14.18 -2.64
N PHE A 171 -1.16 13.51 -1.53
CA PHE A 171 0.09 13.50 -0.79
C PHE A 171 0.61 12.08 -0.66
N GLY A 172 1.87 11.89 -1.05
CA GLY A 172 2.62 10.67 -0.76
C GLY A 172 3.49 10.85 0.47
N TYR A 173 3.73 9.80 1.21
CA TYR A 173 4.75 9.78 2.23
C TYR A 173 5.57 8.49 2.18
N ASN A 174 6.84 8.58 2.53
CA ASN A 174 7.77 7.46 2.53
C ASN A 174 7.65 6.62 3.82
N PRO A 175 7.07 5.41 3.79
CA PRO A 175 6.97 4.56 4.97
C PRO A 175 8.26 3.78 5.27
N ASN A 176 9.27 3.82 4.39
CA ASN A 176 10.46 2.98 4.43
C ASN A 176 11.21 2.98 5.78
N PRO A 177 11.39 4.13 6.46
CA PRO A 177 12.07 4.16 7.76
C PRO A 177 11.34 3.38 8.87
N TYR A 178 10.08 3.07 8.65
CA TYR A 178 9.19 2.39 9.59
C TYR A 178 8.78 0.98 9.14
N HIS A 179 9.38 0.49 8.06
CA HIS A 179 9.09 -0.85 7.53
C HIS A 179 9.66 -1.94 8.46
N LEU A 180 8.79 -2.85 8.91
CA LEU A 180 9.13 -3.86 9.92
C LEU A 180 10.17 -4.89 9.47
N ASN A 181 10.10 -5.31 8.21
CA ASN A 181 10.91 -6.43 7.70
C ASN A 181 12.41 -6.13 7.57
N ARG A 182 12.82 -4.87 7.80
CA ARG A 182 14.23 -4.46 7.74
C ARG A 182 15.05 -4.84 8.96
N GLN A 183 14.43 -5.38 9.97
CA GLN A 183 15.15 -5.95 11.12
C GLN A 183 15.62 -7.40 10.87
N ALA A 184 15.17 -8.02 9.76
CA ALA A 184 15.70 -9.30 9.33
C ALA A 184 17.11 -9.08 8.76
N THR A 185 18.12 -9.50 9.52
CA THR A 185 19.52 -9.38 9.17
C THR A 185 19.85 -10.19 7.90
N PRO A 186 20.60 -9.63 6.94
CA PRO A 186 21.04 -10.32 5.72
C PRO A 186 21.82 -11.62 5.94
N ALA A 187 22.27 -11.88 7.16
CA ALA A 187 23.19 -12.95 7.54
C ALA A 187 22.61 -14.39 7.44
N LEU A 188 21.36 -14.58 7.02
CA LEU A 188 20.69 -15.88 7.04
C LEU A 188 20.33 -16.44 5.65
N PHE A 189 20.79 -15.81 4.57
CA PHE A 189 20.37 -16.23 3.23
C PHE A 189 21.33 -17.26 2.63
N PRO A 190 20.80 -18.36 2.07
CA PRO A 190 21.62 -19.42 1.50
C PRO A 190 22.35 -18.94 0.23
N GLU A 191 23.64 -19.21 0.19
CA GLU A 191 24.46 -19.13 -1.01
C GLU A 191 24.77 -20.56 -1.52
N PRO A 192 24.81 -20.80 -2.81
CA PRO A 192 24.58 -19.87 -3.94
C PRO A 192 23.09 -19.73 -4.31
N LYS A 193 22.72 -18.56 -4.85
CA LYS A 193 21.38 -18.32 -5.41
C LYS A 193 21.12 -19.18 -6.65
N GLN A 194 19.87 -19.64 -6.79
CA GLN A 194 19.46 -20.44 -7.95
C GLN A 194 19.15 -19.55 -9.17
N ARG A 195 19.48 -20.01 -10.34
CA ARG A 195 19.10 -19.41 -11.62
C ARG A 195 17.65 -19.73 -11.95
N VAL A 196 16.74 -19.04 -11.27
CA VAL A 196 15.30 -19.24 -11.32
C VAL A 196 14.64 -17.88 -11.38
N PHE A 197 13.57 -17.76 -12.17
CA PHE A 197 12.65 -16.64 -12.09
C PHE A 197 11.51 -16.95 -11.12
N ASN A 198 11.16 -15.94 -10.33
CA ASN A 198 10.08 -16.00 -9.37
C ASN A 198 9.00 -14.97 -9.71
N PHE A 199 7.77 -15.40 -9.72
CA PHE A 199 6.62 -14.52 -9.75
C PHE A 199 5.72 -14.82 -8.56
N ALA A 200 5.51 -13.84 -7.68
CA ALA A 200 4.58 -13.95 -6.57
C ALA A 200 3.35 -13.07 -6.82
N GLY A 201 2.20 -13.68 -6.99
CA GLY A 201 0.95 -12.97 -7.24
C GLY A 201 -0.08 -13.79 -8.02
N LEU A 202 -1.23 -13.19 -8.26
CA LEU A 202 -2.29 -13.80 -9.05
C LEU A 202 -1.93 -13.81 -10.54
N VAL A 203 -1.97 -14.99 -11.16
CA VAL A 203 -1.73 -15.15 -12.59
C VAL A 203 -3.03 -14.87 -13.36
N GLN A 204 -3.11 -13.68 -13.92
CA GLN A 204 -4.18 -13.26 -14.83
C GLN A 204 -3.67 -13.27 -16.29
N ASP A 205 -4.55 -13.16 -17.27
CA ASP A 205 -4.16 -13.11 -18.68
C ASP A 205 -3.18 -11.96 -19.00
N LYS A 206 -3.31 -10.84 -18.32
CA LYS A 206 -2.36 -9.73 -18.43
C LYS A 206 -0.96 -10.13 -17.93
N THR A 207 -0.91 -10.87 -16.81
CA THR A 207 0.35 -11.41 -16.25
C THR A 207 1.01 -12.37 -17.23
N LYS A 208 0.25 -13.30 -17.80
CA LYS A 208 0.77 -14.25 -18.80
C LYS A 208 1.35 -13.54 -20.02
N LYS A 209 0.61 -12.55 -20.57
CA LYS A 209 1.09 -11.74 -21.70
C LYS A 209 2.39 -10.98 -21.35
N TRP A 210 2.47 -10.43 -20.14
CA TRP A 210 3.66 -9.71 -19.70
C TRP A 210 4.85 -10.67 -19.52
N LEU A 211 4.66 -11.83 -18.91
CA LEU A 211 5.71 -12.86 -18.76
C LEU A 211 6.22 -13.36 -20.12
N ALA A 212 5.32 -13.58 -21.07
CA ALA A 212 5.70 -13.94 -22.45
C ALA A 212 6.54 -12.84 -23.12
N LYS A 213 6.17 -11.55 -22.94
CA LYS A 213 6.95 -10.40 -23.44
C LYS A 213 8.34 -10.33 -22.83
N GLN A 214 8.51 -10.77 -21.57
CA GLN A 214 9.81 -10.84 -20.92
C GLN A 214 10.72 -11.98 -21.45
N GLY A 215 10.19 -12.83 -22.30
CA GLY A 215 10.95 -13.94 -22.89
C GLY A 215 11.36 -15.03 -21.88
N VAL A 216 10.67 -15.13 -20.74
CA VAL A 216 11.04 -16.05 -19.64
C VAL A 216 11.18 -17.49 -20.12
N GLU A 217 10.25 -17.97 -20.95
CA GLU A 217 10.24 -19.35 -21.46
C GLU A 217 11.46 -19.68 -22.32
N SER A 218 12.06 -18.68 -23.00
CA SER A 218 13.22 -18.88 -23.86
C SER A 218 14.55 -18.79 -23.13
N THR A 219 14.56 -18.42 -21.83
CA THR A 219 15.81 -18.19 -21.08
C THR A 219 16.51 -19.44 -20.63
N GLY A 220 15.81 -20.58 -20.57
CA GLY A 220 16.30 -21.80 -19.93
C GLY A 220 16.26 -21.79 -18.40
N TRP A 221 15.90 -20.66 -17.76
CA TRP A 221 15.68 -20.62 -16.32
C TRP A 221 14.25 -21.03 -15.98
N PRO A 222 14.03 -21.91 -15.01
CA PRO A 222 12.67 -22.27 -14.59
C PRO A 222 11.93 -21.04 -14.00
N LEU A 223 10.63 -20.96 -14.28
CA LEU A 223 9.74 -19.99 -13.64
C LEU A 223 9.00 -20.68 -12.48
N LYS A 224 9.22 -20.21 -11.27
CA LYS A 224 8.44 -20.60 -10.09
C LYS A 224 7.36 -19.54 -9.82
N GLN A 225 6.13 -20.02 -9.65
CA GLN A 225 4.99 -19.15 -9.38
C GLN A 225 4.48 -19.43 -7.97
N TYR A 226 4.30 -18.36 -7.19
CA TYR A 226 3.74 -18.40 -5.85
C TYR A 226 2.48 -17.53 -5.86
N GLY A 227 1.33 -18.14 -5.60
CA GLY A 227 0.09 -17.44 -5.80
C GLY A 227 -1.03 -17.83 -4.85
N SER A 228 -2.27 -17.49 -5.23
CA SER A 228 -3.44 -17.83 -4.46
C SER A 228 -3.76 -19.32 -4.60
N ARG A 229 -4.42 -19.91 -3.57
CA ARG A 229 -4.88 -21.31 -3.56
C ARG A 229 -5.74 -21.73 -4.77
N LYS A 230 -6.31 -20.77 -5.50
CA LYS A 230 -7.15 -21.04 -6.67
C LYS A 230 -6.40 -21.61 -7.86
N ASP A 231 -5.10 -21.39 -7.93
CA ASP A 231 -4.27 -21.76 -9.08
C ASP A 231 -3.45 -23.06 -8.83
N GLY A 232 -3.68 -23.76 -7.72
CA GLY A 232 -2.93 -24.98 -7.37
C GLY A 232 -1.45 -24.73 -7.05
N GLN A 233 -1.08 -23.48 -6.82
CA GLN A 233 0.29 -23.06 -6.54
C GLN A 233 0.58 -23.09 -5.04
N ASP A 234 1.85 -23.31 -4.69
CA ASP A 234 2.28 -23.26 -3.30
C ASP A 234 2.08 -21.86 -2.71
N ARG A 235 1.27 -21.79 -1.66
CA ARG A 235 1.11 -20.58 -0.88
C ARG A 235 2.28 -20.45 0.06
N VAL A 236 3.16 -19.53 -0.23
CA VAL A 236 4.24 -19.15 0.69
C VAL A 236 3.69 -18.11 1.67
N VAL A 237 3.88 -18.35 2.96
CA VAL A 237 3.58 -17.35 3.99
C VAL A 237 4.53 -16.17 3.80
N GLU A 238 4.08 -14.96 4.06
CA GLU A 238 4.84 -13.74 3.77
C GLU A 238 6.21 -13.70 4.46
N SER A 239 6.32 -14.29 5.66
CA SER A 239 7.61 -14.49 6.35
C SER A 239 8.60 -15.33 5.56
N ASP A 240 8.10 -16.31 4.80
CA ASP A 240 8.93 -17.22 4.03
C ASP A 240 9.29 -16.66 2.64
N MET A 241 8.55 -15.63 2.18
CA MET A 241 8.83 -14.96 0.89
C MET A 241 10.22 -14.34 0.86
N MET A 242 10.74 -13.82 1.97
CA MET A 242 12.10 -13.31 2.04
C MET A 242 13.13 -14.40 1.75
N ASN A 243 12.93 -15.61 2.28
CA ASN A 243 13.79 -16.76 2.00
C ASN A 243 13.71 -17.18 0.51
N VAL A 244 12.48 -17.13 -0.05
CA VAL A 244 12.27 -17.40 -1.47
C VAL A 244 13.03 -16.37 -2.34
N TYR A 245 12.89 -15.07 -2.04
CA TYR A 245 13.61 -14.03 -2.78
C TYR A 245 15.12 -14.17 -2.62
N ALA A 246 15.61 -14.45 -1.41
CA ALA A 246 17.03 -14.62 -1.14
C ALA A 246 17.67 -15.82 -1.86
N SER A 247 16.90 -16.86 -2.11
CA SER A 247 17.39 -18.08 -2.75
C SER A 247 17.43 -18.05 -4.29
N GLN A 248 16.94 -16.95 -4.92
CA GLN A 248 16.75 -16.88 -6.37
C GLN A 248 17.26 -15.57 -6.94
N TRP A 249 17.79 -15.60 -8.19
CA TRP A 249 18.30 -14.41 -8.82
C TRP A 249 17.22 -13.48 -9.39
N GLY A 250 16.25 -14.02 -10.12
CA GLY A 250 15.30 -13.21 -10.87
C GLY A 250 13.92 -13.10 -10.22
N ILE A 251 13.50 -11.91 -9.84
CA ILE A 251 12.15 -11.66 -9.29
C ILE A 251 11.36 -10.83 -10.27
N LEU A 252 10.21 -11.34 -10.70
CA LEU A 252 9.34 -10.72 -11.69
C LEU A 252 8.19 -9.97 -11.02
N MET A 253 8.05 -8.69 -11.31
CA MET A 253 7.02 -7.83 -10.73
C MET A 253 6.32 -6.99 -11.82
N PRO A 254 5.29 -7.52 -12.49
CA PRO A 254 4.50 -6.72 -13.41
C PRO A 254 3.78 -5.59 -12.67
N GLY A 255 3.89 -4.38 -13.19
CA GLY A 255 3.39 -3.16 -12.55
C GLY A 255 2.28 -2.44 -13.32
N TYR A 256 1.57 -3.12 -14.18
CA TYR A 256 0.72 -2.54 -15.23
C TYR A 256 -0.39 -1.60 -14.78
N PHE A 257 -0.88 -1.70 -13.56
CA PHE A 257 -1.90 -0.78 -13.05
C PHE A 257 -1.32 0.47 -12.40
N HIS A 258 -0.11 0.32 -11.89
CA HIS A 258 0.50 1.27 -10.98
C HIS A 258 1.75 1.89 -11.57
N ALA A 259 2.13 1.45 -12.77
CA ALA A 259 3.38 1.88 -13.40
C ALA A 259 3.45 3.41 -13.47
N GLY A 260 4.42 3.97 -12.77
CA GLY A 260 4.63 5.41 -12.70
C GLY A 260 3.83 6.13 -11.60
N SER A 261 2.91 5.48 -10.91
CA SER A 261 2.11 6.13 -9.84
C SER A 261 2.92 6.45 -8.59
N GLY A 262 3.96 5.67 -8.32
CA GLY A 262 4.68 5.74 -7.06
C GLY A 262 3.98 5.07 -5.88
N TRP A 263 2.84 4.41 -6.09
CA TRP A 263 2.20 3.68 -5.00
C TRP A 263 3.18 2.69 -4.36
N TRP A 264 3.29 2.80 -3.04
CA TRP A 264 4.31 2.07 -2.30
C TRP A 264 4.03 0.57 -2.23
N ARG A 265 5.10 -0.22 -2.39
CA ARG A 265 5.10 -1.68 -2.22
C ARG A 265 6.33 -2.10 -1.42
N ALA A 266 6.16 -3.06 -0.55
CA ALA A 266 7.29 -3.60 0.22
C ALA A 266 8.29 -4.38 -0.66
N ARG A 267 7.80 -5.05 -1.70
CA ARG A 267 8.58 -6.00 -2.50
C ARG A 267 9.89 -5.44 -3.08
N PRO A 268 9.95 -4.25 -3.68
CA PRO A 268 11.21 -3.71 -4.19
C PRO A 268 12.29 -3.58 -3.11
N LEU A 269 11.91 -3.19 -1.90
CA LEU A 269 12.82 -3.09 -0.77
C LEU A 269 13.25 -4.46 -0.25
N GLN A 270 12.31 -5.40 -0.15
CA GLN A 270 12.59 -6.78 0.25
C GLN A 270 13.58 -7.46 -0.68
N ILE A 271 13.43 -7.23 -2.00
CA ILE A 271 14.34 -7.78 -3.02
C ILE A 271 15.71 -7.12 -2.94
N ALA A 272 15.75 -5.81 -2.72
CA ALA A 272 16.99 -5.08 -2.50
C ALA A 272 17.72 -5.56 -1.23
N ASP A 273 17.00 -5.82 -0.14
CA ASP A 273 17.58 -6.32 1.12
C ASP A 273 18.27 -7.68 0.96
N VAL A 274 17.76 -8.53 0.08
CA VAL A 274 18.33 -9.86 -0.18
C VAL A 274 19.24 -9.90 -1.42
N GLU A 275 19.51 -8.76 -2.03
CA GLU A 275 20.38 -8.65 -3.22
C GLU A 275 19.99 -9.62 -4.36
N SER A 276 18.69 -9.65 -4.68
CA SER A 276 18.15 -10.32 -5.86
C SER A 276 17.77 -9.28 -6.92
N ILE A 277 17.62 -9.71 -8.16
CA ILE A 277 17.36 -8.80 -9.27
C ILE A 277 15.86 -8.68 -9.51
N LEU A 278 15.34 -7.46 -9.43
CA LEU A 278 13.96 -7.16 -9.73
C LEU A 278 13.80 -6.75 -11.20
N VAL A 279 12.90 -7.45 -11.89
CA VAL A 279 12.46 -7.12 -13.25
C VAL A 279 11.01 -6.72 -13.21
N GLY A 280 10.68 -5.55 -13.75
CA GLY A 280 9.32 -5.02 -13.71
C GLY A 280 8.97 -4.18 -14.94
N GLU A 281 7.86 -3.46 -14.85
CA GLU A 281 7.48 -2.49 -15.87
C GLU A 281 8.46 -1.31 -15.84
N PRO A 282 9.08 -0.91 -16.97
CA PRO A 282 10.12 0.12 -16.98
C PRO A 282 9.73 1.43 -16.31
N LYS A 283 8.48 1.91 -16.49
CA LYS A 283 8.00 3.13 -15.82
C LYS A 283 8.02 3.03 -14.30
N GLU A 284 7.72 1.85 -13.76
CA GLU A 284 7.78 1.58 -12.32
C GLU A 284 9.21 1.46 -11.84
N MET A 285 10.04 0.71 -12.58
CA MET A 285 11.45 0.52 -12.23
C MET A 285 12.22 1.86 -12.26
N MET A 286 11.86 2.78 -13.16
CA MET A 286 12.42 4.13 -13.17
C MET A 286 12.16 4.92 -11.88
N LEU A 287 11.02 4.69 -11.20
CA LEU A 287 10.78 5.31 -9.89
C LEU A 287 11.75 4.79 -8.83
N TYR A 288 12.06 3.49 -8.87
CA TYR A 288 12.94 2.88 -7.88
C TYR A 288 14.41 3.23 -8.12
N TYR A 289 14.86 3.11 -9.36
CA TYR A 289 16.30 3.16 -9.68
C TYR A 289 16.76 4.50 -10.22
N ARG A 290 15.91 5.27 -10.93
CA ARG A 290 16.28 6.49 -11.66
C ARG A 290 17.48 6.28 -12.59
N ASP A 291 17.57 5.08 -13.16
CA ASP A 291 18.60 4.60 -14.03
C ASP A 291 17.97 3.74 -15.13
N GLU A 292 18.11 4.16 -16.38
CA GLU A 292 17.50 3.49 -17.53
C GLU A 292 18.04 2.07 -17.73
N SER A 293 19.33 1.84 -17.46
CA SER A 293 19.96 0.54 -17.64
C SER A 293 19.42 -0.49 -16.65
N LEU A 294 19.13 -0.07 -15.40
CA LEU A 294 18.54 -0.91 -14.39
C LEU A 294 17.02 -1.06 -14.56
N ALA A 295 16.36 -0.04 -15.06
CA ALA A 295 14.90 -0.02 -15.22
C ALA A 295 14.40 -0.82 -16.43
N ASN A 296 15.20 -0.92 -17.49
CA ASN A 296 14.83 -1.61 -18.74
C ASN A 296 15.27 -3.07 -18.78
N LEU A 297 15.83 -3.61 -17.71
CA LEU A 297 16.25 -5.01 -17.66
C LEU A 297 15.07 -5.97 -17.95
N GLN A 298 15.34 -6.95 -18.80
CA GLN A 298 14.40 -8.02 -19.12
C GLN A 298 14.90 -9.36 -18.58
N ALA A 299 14.01 -10.33 -18.41
CA ALA A 299 14.38 -11.66 -17.97
C ALA A 299 15.40 -12.32 -18.92
N SER A 300 15.26 -12.09 -20.24
CA SER A 300 16.22 -12.60 -21.25
C SER A 300 17.61 -12.06 -21.06
N ASP A 301 17.76 -10.80 -20.64
CA ASP A 301 19.09 -10.18 -20.45
C ASP A 301 19.78 -10.81 -19.23
N ILE A 302 19.04 -10.93 -18.13
CA ILE A 302 19.56 -11.51 -16.88
C ILE A 302 20.01 -12.95 -17.05
N ALA A 303 19.26 -13.73 -17.81
CA ALA A 303 19.56 -15.17 -17.98
C ALA A 303 20.90 -15.45 -18.69
N GLN A 304 21.43 -14.47 -19.42
CA GLN A 304 22.71 -14.59 -20.14
C GLN A 304 23.92 -14.17 -19.30
N LEU A 305 23.71 -13.61 -18.12
CA LEU A 305 24.79 -13.07 -17.30
C LEU A 305 25.54 -14.15 -16.53
N SER A 306 26.81 -13.91 -16.29
CA SER A 306 27.61 -14.66 -15.33
C SER A 306 27.19 -14.34 -13.89
N ASP A 307 27.58 -15.19 -12.92
CA ASP A 307 27.24 -14.97 -11.52
C ASP A 307 27.82 -13.64 -10.99
N SER A 308 29.02 -13.25 -11.43
CA SER A 308 29.61 -11.96 -11.05
C SER A 308 28.79 -10.76 -11.57
N GLN A 309 28.32 -10.84 -12.81
CA GLN A 309 27.45 -9.79 -13.37
C GLN A 309 26.08 -9.73 -12.71
N LEU A 310 25.52 -10.89 -12.29
CA LEU A 310 24.28 -10.92 -11.52
C LEU A 310 24.45 -10.22 -10.17
N VAL A 311 25.57 -10.45 -9.48
CA VAL A 311 25.91 -9.77 -8.22
C VAL A 311 26.04 -8.25 -8.46
N GLU A 312 26.76 -7.84 -9.50
CA GLU A 312 26.93 -6.41 -9.84
C GLU A 312 25.60 -5.70 -10.07
N ILE A 313 24.68 -6.30 -10.82
CA ILE A 313 23.35 -5.73 -11.08
C ILE A 313 22.51 -5.69 -9.81
N ALA A 314 22.48 -6.75 -9.03
CA ALA A 314 21.73 -6.80 -7.78
C ALA A 314 22.21 -5.73 -6.79
N THR A 315 23.53 -5.56 -6.67
CA THR A 315 24.15 -4.51 -5.86
C THR A 315 23.79 -3.12 -6.39
N ALA A 316 23.88 -2.89 -7.70
CA ALA A 316 23.53 -1.62 -8.30
C ALA A 316 22.05 -1.25 -8.09
N GLN A 317 21.13 -2.21 -8.23
CA GLN A 317 19.71 -2.02 -7.93
C GLN A 317 19.47 -1.68 -6.45
N ARG A 318 20.14 -2.38 -5.54
CA ARG A 318 20.08 -2.10 -4.10
C ARG A 318 20.56 -0.69 -3.77
N GLU A 319 21.73 -0.30 -4.27
CA GLU A 319 22.28 1.04 -4.05
C GLU A 319 21.38 2.12 -4.61
N ALA A 320 20.85 1.92 -5.83
CA ALA A 320 19.97 2.87 -6.47
C ALA A 320 18.68 3.09 -5.67
N ILE A 321 18.01 2.02 -5.23
CA ILE A 321 16.75 2.16 -4.48
C ILE A 321 16.97 2.86 -3.12
N TYR A 322 18.08 2.58 -2.42
CA TYR A 322 18.36 3.23 -1.14
C TYR A 322 18.80 4.68 -1.27
N ARG A 323 19.48 5.02 -2.36
CA ARG A 323 19.83 6.40 -2.68
C ARG A 323 18.59 7.23 -3.01
N ASN A 324 17.67 6.67 -3.79
CA ASN A 324 16.48 7.37 -4.26
C ASN A 324 15.33 7.39 -3.23
N HIS A 325 15.28 6.38 -2.36
CA HIS A 325 14.24 6.20 -1.35
C HIS A 325 14.90 5.90 0.01
N PRO A 326 15.53 6.91 0.62
CA PRO A 326 16.31 6.74 1.82
C PRO A 326 15.47 6.30 3.02
N LEU A 327 16.15 5.71 4.00
CA LEU A 327 15.58 5.33 5.29
C LEU A 327 15.51 6.48 6.27
N ASP A 328 15.60 7.69 5.80
CA ASP A 328 15.60 8.88 6.61
C ASP A 328 14.21 9.19 7.15
N LYS A 329 14.08 9.19 8.47
CA LYS A 329 12.84 9.53 9.14
C LYS A 329 12.43 10.99 8.95
N ASP A 330 13.39 11.87 8.73
CA ASP A 330 13.12 13.30 8.54
C ASP A 330 12.39 13.55 7.21
N VAL A 331 12.69 12.76 6.17
CA VAL A 331 11.95 12.82 4.90
C VAL A 331 10.48 12.45 5.12
N ALA A 332 10.20 11.33 5.79
CA ALA A 332 8.83 10.91 6.08
C ALA A 332 8.06 11.93 6.93
N ARG A 333 8.74 12.55 7.91
CA ARG A 333 8.16 13.62 8.75
C ARG A 333 7.84 14.88 7.94
N GLN A 334 8.75 15.31 7.06
CA GLN A 334 8.54 16.46 6.18
C GLN A 334 7.36 16.25 5.24
N GLU A 335 7.25 15.06 4.62
CA GLU A 335 6.14 14.71 3.75
C GLU A 335 4.79 14.73 4.49
N LEU A 336 4.70 14.14 5.69
CA LEU A 336 3.47 14.20 6.50
C LEU A 336 3.20 15.61 7.05
N ASN A 337 4.21 16.38 7.35
CA ASN A 337 4.02 17.77 7.75
C ASN A 337 3.40 18.61 6.61
N ALA A 338 3.75 18.32 5.36
CA ALA A 338 3.10 18.94 4.20
C ALA A 338 1.60 18.59 4.13
N VAL A 339 1.23 17.33 4.46
CA VAL A 339 -0.18 16.92 4.55
C VAL A 339 -0.94 17.71 5.62
N LEU A 340 -0.34 17.90 6.78
CA LEU A 340 -1.01 18.57 7.92
C LEU A 340 -1.17 20.07 7.70
N ASN A 341 -0.28 20.72 6.93
CA ASN A 341 -0.26 22.16 6.74
C ASN A 341 -0.88 22.64 5.40
N SER A 342 -1.48 21.73 4.62
CA SER A 342 -2.05 22.04 3.29
C SER A 342 -3.56 22.42 3.28
#